data_7164235bca415683fe97c8843198fcfd
#
_entry.id   7164235bca415683fe97c8843198fcfd
#
_cell.length_a   1.000
_cell.length_b   1.000
_cell.length_c   1.000
_cell.angle_alpha   90.00
_cell.angle_beta   90.00
_cell.angle_gamma   90.00
#
_symmetry.space_group_name_H-M   'P 1'
#
loop_
_entity.id
_entity.type
_entity.pdbx_description
1 polymer ?
#
loop_
_entity_poly.entity_id
_entity_poly.type
_entity_poly.pdbx_seq_one_letter_code
_entity_poly.pdbx_strand_id
1 'polypeptide(L)'
;WGYDGASVYNLIRNIKVNGKVLVDTKRPVDNKPTASAEVRANQRSGFSIIKLNTPSSGSTFSLPHGLGKKPGFLIAKVVDENLSWYVWHQSLSTNNSYLLLNSTNAVNNSSTVWASKDMTSSVIFDTASGHWGNNTPMIYYAFTDIEGYCAIGDYRGNGSSDGPFVYTGFR
;
A
#
# COMPACT_ATOMS: atom_id res chain seq x y z
N TRP A 1 -15.35 -17.26 31.80
CA TRP A 1 -15.01 -15.83 31.84
C TRP A 1 -13.77 -15.69 32.73
N GLY A 2 -12.60 -15.70 32.15
CA GLY A 2 -11.34 -15.44 32.87
C GLY A 2 -10.87 -14.01 32.53
N TYR A 3 -10.81 -13.16 33.53
CA TYR A 3 -10.14 -11.85 33.48
C TYR A 3 -8.66 -12.14 33.78
N ASP A 4 -7.81 -12.02 32.76
CA ASP A 4 -6.41 -11.71 33.00
C ASP A 4 -6.17 -10.27 32.52
N GLY A 5 -5.52 -9.44 33.32
CA GLY A 5 -5.44 -7.99 33.21
C GLY A 5 -4.69 -7.43 32.00
N ALA A 6 -4.74 -8.09 30.85
CA ALA A 6 -4.19 -7.65 29.58
C ALA A 6 -5.33 -7.43 28.59
N SER A 7 -5.52 -6.18 28.20
CA SER A 7 -6.30 -5.65 27.07
C SER A 7 -7.38 -6.59 26.49
N VAL A 8 -8.63 -6.34 26.84
CA VAL A 8 -9.78 -7.08 26.30
C VAL A 8 -9.93 -6.75 24.81
N TYR A 9 -9.32 -7.53 23.96
CA TYR A 9 -9.68 -7.55 22.55
C TYR A 9 -10.90 -8.45 22.40
N ASN A 10 -12.04 -7.89 22.02
CA ASN A 10 -13.19 -8.68 21.56
C ASN A 10 -12.79 -9.40 20.26
N LEU A 11 -12.17 -10.55 20.39
CA LEU A 11 -11.89 -11.46 19.29
C LEU A 11 -13.22 -12.10 18.87
N ILE A 12 -13.81 -11.64 17.80
CA ILE A 12 -14.85 -12.41 17.10
C ILE A 12 -14.15 -13.66 16.54
N ARG A 13 -14.22 -14.75 17.27
CA ARG A 13 -13.74 -16.05 16.80
C ARG A 13 -14.81 -16.65 15.91
N ASN A 14 -14.55 -16.70 14.60
CA ASN A 14 -15.38 -17.42 13.61
C ASN A 14 -16.78 -16.83 13.34
N ILE A 15 -16.86 -15.86 12.45
CA ILE A 15 -18.12 -15.59 11.75
C ILE A 15 -18.26 -16.63 10.62
N LYS A 16 -19.31 -17.44 10.67
CA LYS A 16 -19.63 -18.41 9.62
C LYS A 16 -20.86 -17.95 8.86
N VAL A 17 -20.81 -17.95 7.53
CA VAL A 17 -21.96 -17.81 6.66
C VAL A 17 -22.06 -19.09 5.83
N ASN A 18 -23.19 -19.76 5.89
CA ASN A 18 -23.43 -21.06 5.24
C ASN A 18 -22.33 -22.10 5.54
N GLY A 19 -21.89 -22.17 6.81
CA GLY A 19 -20.87 -23.10 7.27
C GLY A 19 -19.42 -22.74 6.92
N LYS A 20 -19.18 -21.68 6.13
CA LYS A 20 -17.82 -21.20 5.79
C LYS A 20 -17.38 -20.12 6.75
N VAL A 21 -16.15 -20.22 7.28
CA VAL A 21 -15.54 -19.23 8.15
C VAL A 21 -15.22 -17.98 7.35
N LEU A 22 -15.77 -16.82 7.75
CA LEU A 22 -15.53 -15.53 7.09
C LEU A 22 -14.25 -14.85 7.58
N VAL A 23 -13.74 -15.24 8.74
CA VAL A 23 -12.54 -14.65 9.33
C VAL A 23 -11.53 -15.77 9.62
N ASP A 24 -10.36 -15.69 9.02
CA ASP A 24 -9.24 -16.59 9.35
C ASP A 24 -8.60 -16.15 10.66
N THR A 25 -8.83 -16.94 11.73
CA THR A 25 -8.27 -16.70 13.07
C THR A 25 -6.77 -17.04 13.17
N LYS A 26 -6.17 -17.61 12.12
CA LYS A 26 -4.77 -18.03 12.10
C LYS A 26 -3.81 -16.97 11.54
N ARG A 27 -4.31 -15.80 11.13
CA ARG A 27 -3.42 -14.73 10.70
C ARG A 27 -2.67 -14.11 11.89
N PRO A 28 -1.34 -13.97 11.79
CA PRO A 28 -0.56 -13.25 12.78
C PRO A 28 -1.11 -11.83 12.98
N VAL A 29 -1.17 -11.40 14.22
CA VAL A 29 -1.75 -10.11 14.65
C VAL A 29 -0.87 -8.91 14.21
N ASP A 30 0.33 -9.18 13.71
CA ASP A 30 1.38 -8.17 13.47
C ASP A 30 1.12 -7.19 12.32
N ASN A 31 0.08 -7.43 11.51
CA ASN A 31 -0.24 -6.62 10.33
C ASN A 31 -1.65 -6.01 10.40
N LYS A 32 -2.08 -5.58 11.58
CA LYS A 32 -3.35 -4.86 11.69
C LYS A 32 -3.22 -3.45 11.14
N PRO A 33 -4.22 -2.99 10.34
CA PRO A 33 -4.32 -1.58 10.02
C PRO A 33 -4.47 -0.75 11.29
N THR A 34 -3.70 0.32 11.42
CA THR A 34 -3.80 1.28 12.53
C THR A 34 -4.57 2.53 12.15
N ALA A 35 -4.70 2.80 10.85
CA ALA A 35 -5.52 3.88 10.32
C ALA A 35 -6.83 3.35 9.74
N SER A 36 -7.91 4.08 9.97
CA SER A 36 -9.20 3.84 9.32
C SER A 36 -9.15 4.33 7.88
N ALA A 37 -9.57 3.47 6.94
CA ALA A 37 -9.59 3.80 5.52
C ALA A 37 -10.81 3.22 4.82
N GLU A 38 -11.33 3.94 3.83
CA GLU A 38 -12.29 3.40 2.87
C GLU A 38 -11.51 2.68 1.78
N VAL A 39 -11.75 1.36 1.62
CA VAL A 39 -11.03 0.52 0.68
C VAL A 39 -11.97 -0.07 -0.35
N ARG A 40 -11.63 0.10 -1.63
CA ARG A 40 -12.30 -0.52 -2.76
C ARG A 40 -11.28 -1.35 -3.55
N ALA A 41 -11.23 -2.63 -3.24
CA ALA A 41 -10.27 -3.57 -3.81
C ALA A 41 -10.93 -4.58 -4.74
N ASN A 42 -10.28 -4.84 -5.86
CA ASN A 42 -10.58 -5.95 -6.74
C ASN A 42 -9.35 -6.86 -6.82
N GLN A 43 -9.37 -7.96 -6.06
CA GLN A 43 -8.26 -8.92 -6.02
C GLN A 43 -8.03 -9.64 -7.34
N ARG A 44 -9.07 -9.79 -8.17
CA ARG A 44 -8.96 -10.47 -9.48
C ARG A 44 -8.22 -9.62 -10.51
N SER A 45 -8.38 -8.29 -10.43
CA SER A 45 -7.65 -7.36 -11.30
C SER A 45 -6.37 -6.81 -10.67
N GLY A 46 -6.09 -7.17 -9.40
CA GLY A 46 -4.91 -6.69 -8.70
C GLY A 46 -4.88 -5.19 -8.42
N PHE A 47 -6.05 -4.57 -8.29
CA PHE A 47 -6.17 -3.12 -8.14
C PHE A 47 -7.00 -2.74 -6.91
N SER A 48 -6.57 -1.71 -6.19
CA SER A 48 -7.28 -1.16 -5.03
C SER A 48 -7.18 0.36 -4.99
N ILE A 49 -8.27 0.99 -4.60
CA ILE A 49 -8.34 2.41 -4.25
C ILE A 49 -8.57 2.51 -2.75
N ILE A 50 -7.75 3.31 -2.07
CA ILE A 50 -7.81 3.49 -0.62
C ILE A 50 -7.90 4.98 -0.33
N LYS A 51 -8.93 5.39 0.41
CA LYS A 51 -9.16 6.77 0.78
C LYS A 51 -9.18 6.90 2.29
N LEU A 52 -8.47 7.88 2.83
CA LEU A 52 -8.40 8.15 4.26
C LEU A 52 -8.10 9.62 4.54
N ASN A 53 -8.27 10.02 5.80
CA ASN A 53 -7.59 11.20 6.34
C ASN A 53 -6.33 10.71 7.07
N THR A 54 -5.19 11.36 6.83
CA THR A 54 -3.94 11.02 7.51
C THR A 54 -4.10 11.16 9.02
N PRO A 55 -3.49 10.27 9.82
CA PRO A 55 -3.40 10.45 11.26
C PRO A 55 -2.63 11.72 11.65
N SER A 56 -2.55 11.98 12.94
CA SER A 56 -1.75 13.09 13.48
C SER A 56 -0.28 12.99 13.07
N SER A 57 0.37 14.13 12.89
CA SER A 57 1.76 14.27 12.45
C SER A 57 2.75 13.44 13.28
N GLY A 58 3.77 12.92 12.60
CA GLY A 58 4.88 12.17 13.20
C GLY A 58 4.57 10.71 13.52
N SER A 59 3.35 10.24 13.26
CA SER A 59 2.97 8.85 13.53
C SER A 59 3.20 7.97 12.30
N THR A 60 3.84 6.83 12.47
CA THR A 60 3.78 5.75 11.50
C THR A 60 2.42 5.06 11.61
N PHE A 61 1.79 4.79 10.49
CA PHE A 61 0.50 4.11 10.45
C PHE A 61 0.50 3.01 9.39
N SER A 62 -0.46 2.10 9.51
CA SER A 62 -0.71 1.08 8.50
C SER A 62 -2.15 1.13 8.05
N LEU A 63 -2.37 0.97 6.75
CA LEU A 63 -3.70 0.99 6.14
C LEU A 63 -3.94 -0.28 5.34
N PRO A 64 -5.20 -0.79 5.35
CA PRO A 64 -5.55 -1.97 4.58
C PRO A 64 -5.58 -1.62 3.10
N HIS A 65 -5.17 -2.56 2.24
CA HIS A 65 -5.29 -2.38 0.79
C HIS A 65 -6.22 -3.42 0.13
N GLY A 66 -6.59 -4.48 0.83
CA GLY A 66 -7.58 -5.46 0.38
C GLY A 66 -7.17 -6.36 -0.78
N LEU A 67 -5.92 -6.28 -1.28
CA LEU A 67 -5.46 -7.05 -2.45
C LEU A 67 -5.17 -8.53 -2.14
N GLY A 68 -4.89 -8.87 -0.88
CA GLY A 68 -4.53 -10.24 -0.47
C GLY A 68 -3.13 -10.67 -0.90
N LYS A 69 -2.40 -9.83 -1.65
CA LYS A 69 -1.00 -10.00 -2.06
C LYS A 69 -0.25 -8.69 -1.78
N LYS A 70 1.08 -8.77 -1.63
CA LYS A 70 1.92 -7.58 -1.49
C LYS A 70 1.73 -6.67 -2.72
N PRO A 71 1.49 -5.35 -2.54
CA PRO A 71 1.51 -4.42 -3.67
C PRO A 71 2.89 -4.36 -4.30
N GLY A 72 2.96 -4.28 -5.62
CA GLY A 72 4.20 -4.04 -6.38
C GLY A 72 4.37 -2.58 -6.78
N PHE A 73 3.26 -1.83 -6.82
CA PHE A 73 3.24 -0.45 -7.25
C PHE A 73 2.18 0.34 -6.49
N LEU A 74 2.54 1.54 -6.00
CA LEU A 74 1.65 2.45 -5.30
C LEU A 74 1.77 3.85 -5.87
N ILE A 75 0.63 4.53 -5.95
CA ILE A 75 0.56 5.98 -6.18
C ILE A 75 -0.19 6.57 -4.99
N ALA A 76 0.34 7.65 -4.40
CA ALA A 76 -0.31 8.38 -3.32
C ALA A 76 -0.44 9.87 -3.65
N LYS A 77 -1.57 10.46 -3.29
CA LYS A 77 -1.87 11.88 -3.54
C LYS A 77 -2.66 12.47 -2.39
N VAL A 78 -2.22 13.61 -1.89
CA VAL A 78 -3.03 14.49 -1.05
C VAL A 78 -4.07 15.16 -1.94
N VAL A 79 -5.35 15.06 -1.58
CA VAL A 79 -6.45 15.42 -2.49
C VAL A 79 -6.60 16.94 -2.62
N ASP A 80 -6.56 17.65 -1.49
CA ASP A 80 -6.94 19.06 -1.41
C ASP A 80 -5.76 20.03 -1.49
N GLU A 81 -4.54 19.51 -1.75
CA GLU A 81 -3.33 20.32 -1.81
C GLU A 81 -2.57 20.15 -3.12
N ASN A 82 -1.88 21.22 -3.54
CA ASN A 82 -1.02 21.19 -4.73
C ASN A 82 0.33 20.53 -4.42
N LEU A 83 0.30 19.29 -3.93
CA LEU A 83 1.47 18.46 -3.70
C LEU A 83 1.69 17.48 -4.85
N SER A 84 2.89 16.92 -4.92
CA SER A 84 3.24 15.93 -5.95
C SER A 84 2.47 14.63 -5.80
N TRP A 85 2.45 13.85 -6.88
CA TRP A 85 1.98 12.47 -6.89
C TRP A 85 3.16 11.57 -6.53
N TYR A 86 3.14 10.98 -5.37
CA TYR A 86 4.22 10.13 -4.89
C TYR A 86 4.03 8.70 -5.35
N VAL A 87 5.12 8.11 -5.80
CA VAL A 87 5.13 6.75 -6.36
C VAL A 87 6.10 5.89 -5.57
N TRP A 88 5.66 4.71 -5.19
CA TRP A 88 6.50 3.61 -4.72
C TRP A 88 6.42 2.43 -5.69
N HIS A 89 7.56 1.79 -5.92
CA HIS A 89 7.69 0.62 -6.79
C HIS A 89 8.57 -0.44 -6.13
N GLN A 90 8.23 -1.71 -6.31
CA GLN A 90 8.94 -2.83 -5.67
C GLN A 90 10.41 -2.95 -6.06
N SER A 91 10.82 -2.43 -7.22
CA SER A 91 12.22 -2.41 -7.69
C SER A 91 13.03 -1.23 -7.16
N LEU A 92 12.44 -0.32 -6.38
CA LEU A 92 13.20 0.76 -5.75
C LEU A 92 14.15 0.21 -4.69
N SER A 93 15.34 0.81 -4.59
CA SER A 93 16.46 0.27 -3.81
C SER A 93 16.21 0.18 -2.30
N THR A 94 15.31 0.99 -1.79
CA THR A 94 14.91 0.98 -0.36
C THR A 94 13.42 1.22 -0.19
N ASN A 95 12.86 0.80 0.94
CA ASN A 95 11.46 1.03 1.27
C ASN A 95 11.10 2.52 1.43
N ASN A 96 12.11 3.37 1.61
CA ASN A 96 11.96 4.83 1.72
C ASN A 96 12.15 5.54 0.37
N SER A 97 12.47 4.81 -0.69
CA SER A 97 12.64 5.38 -2.03
C SER A 97 11.30 5.76 -2.63
N TYR A 98 11.27 6.85 -3.35
CA TYR A 98 10.09 7.29 -4.07
C TYR A 98 10.44 7.99 -5.38
N LEU A 99 9.47 8.02 -6.27
CA LEU A 99 9.46 8.83 -7.48
C LEU A 99 8.30 9.82 -7.41
N LEU A 100 8.35 10.83 -8.26
CA LEU A 100 7.25 11.78 -8.47
C LEU A 100 6.69 11.57 -9.88
N LEU A 101 5.41 11.18 -9.97
CA LEU A 101 4.76 10.91 -11.26
C LEU A 101 4.67 12.16 -12.15
N ASN A 102 4.60 13.33 -11.52
CA ASN A 102 4.49 14.63 -12.17
C ASN A 102 5.83 15.37 -12.28
N SER A 103 6.96 14.67 -12.21
CA SER A 103 8.30 15.26 -12.30
C SER A 103 9.27 14.34 -13.02
N THR A 104 10.32 14.93 -13.59
CA THR A 104 11.46 14.22 -14.18
C THR A 104 12.61 13.98 -13.20
N ASN A 105 12.39 14.24 -11.92
CA ASN A 105 13.40 14.05 -10.88
C ASN A 105 13.79 12.56 -10.77
N ALA A 106 15.08 12.33 -10.48
CA ALA A 106 15.56 11.00 -10.13
C ALA A 106 14.91 10.46 -8.86
N VAL A 107 15.13 9.17 -8.58
CA VAL A 107 14.70 8.53 -7.33
C VAL A 107 15.21 9.31 -6.12
N ASN A 108 14.30 9.61 -5.22
CA ASN A 108 14.58 10.24 -3.93
C ASN A 108 14.36 9.24 -2.79
N ASN A 109 14.96 9.52 -1.64
CA ASN A 109 14.80 8.72 -0.42
C ASN A 109 14.36 9.64 0.72
N SER A 110 13.28 9.27 1.39
CA SER A 110 12.83 9.97 2.60
C SER A 110 11.96 9.07 3.47
N SER A 111 12.35 8.91 4.72
CA SER A 111 11.55 8.22 5.73
C SER A 111 10.26 8.97 6.10
N THR A 112 10.09 10.18 5.58
CA THR A 112 8.90 11.01 5.80
C THR A 112 7.88 10.91 4.66
N VAL A 113 8.15 10.12 3.62
CA VAL A 113 7.20 9.83 2.52
C VAL A 113 6.63 8.43 2.70
N TRP A 114 7.47 7.42 2.81
CA TRP A 114 7.07 6.06 3.10
C TRP A 114 7.66 5.61 4.43
N ALA A 115 6.91 4.87 5.22
CA ALA A 115 7.48 4.23 6.39
C ALA A 115 8.53 3.19 5.95
N SER A 116 9.64 3.10 6.67
CA SER A 116 10.75 2.18 6.40
C SER A 116 10.43 0.71 6.65
N LYS A 117 9.19 0.31 6.43
CA LYS A 117 8.70 -1.07 6.62
C LYS A 117 8.25 -1.67 5.30
N ASP A 118 8.44 -2.98 5.19
CA ASP A 118 7.96 -3.73 4.04
C ASP A 118 6.43 -3.71 3.96
N MET A 119 5.92 -3.43 2.76
CA MET A 119 4.52 -3.66 2.45
C MET A 119 4.20 -5.15 2.59
N THR A 120 3.04 -5.49 3.11
CA THR A 120 2.62 -6.88 3.30
C THR A 120 1.44 -7.24 2.41
N SER A 121 0.98 -8.48 2.50
CA SER A 121 -0.23 -8.93 1.80
C SER A 121 -1.53 -8.30 2.34
N SER A 122 -1.46 -7.57 3.44
CA SER A 122 -2.63 -7.03 4.14
C SER A 122 -2.60 -5.53 4.29
N VAL A 123 -1.42 -4.93 4.51
CA VAL A 123 -1.29 -3.51 4.85
C VAL A 123 -0.16 -2.83 4.08
N ILE A 124 -0.36 -1.55 3.82
CA ILE A 124 0.63 -0.56 3.41
C ILE A 124 1.09 0.15 4.67
N PHE A 125 2.40 0.31 4.86
CA PHE A 125 2.96 1.13 5.93
C PHE A 125 3.32 2.51 5.40
N ASP A 126 2.92 3.54 6.14
CA ASP A 126 3.22 4.92 5.81
C ASP A 126 3.43 5.76 7.07
N THR A 127 3.80 7.01 6.90
CA THR A 127 4.05 7.94 8.00
C THR A 127 3.31 9.25 7.79
N ALA A 128 2.63 9.71 8.82
CA ALA A 128 2.03 11.04 8.86
C ALA A 128 3.14 12.07 9.14
N SER A 129 3.71 12.62 8.11
CA SER A 129 4.81 13.59 8.18
C SER A 129 4.49 14.85 7.38
N GLY A 130 5.43 15.80 7.36
CA GLY A 130 5.28 17.05 6.66
C GLY A 130 4.97 16.99 5.16
N HIS A 131 5.12 15.81 4.52
CA HIS A 131 4.73 15.62 3.12
C HIS A 131 3.22 15.36 2.94
N TRP A 132 2.57 14.82 3.97
CA TRP A 132 1.17 14.41 3.89
C TRP A 132 0.22 15.30 4.71
N GLY A 133 0.76 16.16 5.56
CA GLY A 133 -0.03 16.97 6.47
C GLY A 133 -0.69 16.16 7.61
N ASN A 134 -1.51 16.86 8.41
CA ASN A 134 -2.25 16.31 9.54
C ASN A 134 -3.72 16.26 9.22
N ASN A 135 -4.34 15.11 9.42
CA ASN A 135 -5.77 14.94 9.15
C ASN A 135 -6.16 15.39 7.73
N THR A 136 -5.28 15.16 6.77
CA THR A 136 -5.42 15.60 5.39
C THR A 136 -6.01 14.48 4.53
N PRO A 137 -6.98 14.77 3.65
CA PRO A 137 -7.55 13.76 2.76
C PRO A 137 -6.50 13.23 1.79
N MET A 138 -6.32 11.92 1.78
CA MET A 138 -5.40 11.22 0.88
C MET A 138 -6.08 10.11 0.11
N ILE A 139 -5.56 9.84 -1.08
CA ILE A 139 -5.94 8.72 -1.90
C ILE A 139 -4.69 7.91 -2.29
N TYR A 140 -4.80 6.58 -2.20
CA TYR A 140 -3.80 5.64 -2.68
C TYR A 140 -4.41 4.77 -3.76
N TYR A 141 -3.63 4.53 -4.80
CA TYR A 141 -3.87 3.51 -5.80
C TYR A 141 -2.82 2.42 -5.63
N ALA A 142 -3.25 1.21 -5.34
CA ALA A 142 -2.37 0.07 -5.10
C ALA A 142 -2.58 -1.00 -6.16
N PHE A 143 -1.47 -1.53 -6.69
CA PHE A 143 -1.46 -2.54 -7.74
C PHE A 143 -0.61 -3.73 -7.31
N THR A 144 -1.02 -4.93 -7.73
CA THR A 144 -0.25 -6.16 -7.57
C THR A 144 -0.28 -6.99 -8.84
N ASP A 145 0.72 -7.83 -9.04
CA ASP A 145 0.81 -8.73 -10.19
C ASP A 145 -0.34 -9.74 -10.21
N ILE A 146 -0.97 -9.86 -11.37
CA ILE A 146 -1.98 -10.87 -11.68
C ILE A 146 -1.56 -11.57 -12.98
N GLU A 147 -1.27 -12.84 -12.88
CA GLU A 147 -0.84 -13.64 -14.02
C GLU A 147 -1.80 -13.53 -15.22
N GLY A 148 -1.24 -13.24 -16.38
CA GLY A 148 -1.98 -13.06 -17.62
C GLY A 148 -2.80 -11.77 -17.73
N TYR A 149 -2.75 -10.87 -16.74
CA TYR A 149 -3.56 -9.65 -16.72
C TYR A 149 -2.75 -8.38 -16.39
N CYS A 150 -1.94 -8.41 -15.34
CA CYS A 150 -1.16 -7.26 -14.89
C CYS A 150 0.22 -7.70 -14.42
N ALA A 151 1.27 -7.12 -14.99
CA ALA A 151 2.64 -7.33 -14.56
C ALA A 151 3.28 -5.99 -14.19
N ILE A 152 3.95 -5.96 -13.03
CA ILE A 152 4.63 -4.79 -12.50
C ILE A 152 6.13 -5.07 -12.53
N GLY A 153 6.86 -4.30 -13.31
CA GLY A 153 8.29 -4.51 -13.51
C GLY A 153 8.99 -3.21 -13.87
N ASP A 154 10.28 -3.32 -14.06
CA ASP A 154 11.14 -2.24 -14.50
C ASP A 154 11.98 -2.69 -15.71
N TYR A 155 12.46 -1.74 -16.45
CA TYR A 155 13.43 -1.99 -17.52
C TYR A 155 14.50 -0.89 -17.52
N ARG A 156 15.67 -1.23 -18.01
CA ARG A 156 16.75 -0.26 -18.17
C ARG A 156 16.75 0.26 -19.60
N GLY A 157 16.65 1.57 -19.76
CA GLY A 157 16.83 2.22 -21.04
C GLY A 157 18.24 1.98 -21.59
N ASN A 158 18.35 1.77 -22.91
CA ASN A 158 19.62 1.53 -23.60
C ASN A 158 20.23 2.81 -24.21
N GLY A 159 19.58 3.96 -24.03
CA GLY A 159 20.02 5.25 -24.60
C GLY A 159 19.82 5.38 -26.11
N SER A 160 19.16 4.44 -26.76
CA SER A 160 18.86 4.43 -28.19
C SER A 160 17.42 4.85 -28.44
N SER A 161 17.16 5.41 -29.64
CA SER A 161 15.79 5.67 -30.14
C SER A 161 15.03 4.34 -30.41
N ASP A 162 15.77 3.27 -30.67
CA ASP A 162 15.25 1.90 -30.69
C ASP A 162 15.43 1.31 -29.28
N GLY A 163 14.40 1.49 -28.43
CA GLY A 163 14.41 1.11 -27.03
C GLY A 163 14.58 -0.40 -26.79
N PRO A 164 14.78 -0.83 -25.56
CA PRO A 164 14.91 -2.24 -25.25
C PRO A 164 13.60 -2.99 -25.49
N PHE A 165 13.70 -4.25 -25.90
CA PHE A 165 12.55 -5.13 -25.91
C PHE A 165 12.13 -5.49 -24.50
N VAL A 166 10.86 -5.25 -24.16
CA VAL A 166 10.28 -5.58 -22.86
C VAL A 166 9.21 -6.65 -23.05
N TYR A 167 9.46 -7.83 -22.52
CA TYR A 167 8.47 -8.90 -22.51
C TYR A 167 7.50 -8.75 -21.34
N THR A 168 6.23 -8.59 -21.63
CA THR A 168 5.19 -8.33 -20.62
C THR A 168 4.52 -9.61 -20.10
N GLY A 169 4.69 -10.75 -20.78
CA GLY A 169 4.09 -12.03 -20.38
C GLY A 169 2.64 -12.22 -20.84
N PHE A 170 2.03 -11.24 -21.49
CA PHE A 170 0.68 -11.32 -22.04
C PHE A 170 0.55 -10.49 -23.32
N ARG A 171 -0.54 -10.70 -24.04
CA ARG A 171 -0.87 -9.95 -25.27
C ARG A 171 -1.88 -8.87 -24.97
#